data_d7119356cd374f7f8ee8ab4f25fd8be7
#
_entry.id   d7119356cd374f7f8ee8ab4f25fd8be7
#
_cell.length_a   1.000
_cell.length_b   1.000
_cell.length_c   1.000
_cell.angle_alpha   90.00
_cell.angle_beta   90.00
_cell.angle_gamma   90.00
#
_symmetry.space_group_name_H-M   'P 1'
#
loop_
_entity.id
_entity.type
_entity.pdbx_description
1 polymer ?
#
loop_
_entity_poly.entity_id
_entity_poly.type
_entity_poly.pdbx_seq_one_letter_code
_entity_poly.pdbx_strand_id
1 'polypeptide(L)'
;MNKYEMFFKVQNDYQPSPYVQVVKRLDPGMYKVTYDDMTDSVTFKVMESNHDELVDLPETEYDAVVSDVDLFLRPETEAKFKEMGFIHKFNILLHGPPGTGKTCLVNRVAQKLIAANAIVLFNPQPYALQKTYEILDAIQPDTRILVIFEEMDEHVRREETALLHVLDGEVQKKNAMYIATSNYIEKIPARVRRPGRFSSVI
;
A
#
# COMPACT_ATOMS: atom_id res chain seq x y z
N MET A 1 23.10 14.98 -2.19
CA MET A 1 23.51 14.01 -1.16
C MET A 1 22.25 13.39 -0.62
N ASN A 2 22.11 12.06 -0.71
CA ASN A 2 20.94 11.38 -0.14
C ASN A 2 20.91 11.60 1.38
N LYS A 3 19.80 12.11 1.90
CA LYS A 3 19.61 12.37 3.33
C LYS A 3 19.47 11.08 4.15
N TYR A 4 19.11 9.97 3.49
CA TYR A 4 18.89 8.67 4.11
C TYR A 4 19.72 7.61 3.39
N GLU A 5 20.47 6.81 4.13
CA GLU A 5 21.32 5.76 3.57
C GLU A 5 20.89 4.35 4.03
N MET A 6 20.23 4.24 5.20
CA MET A 6 19.89 2.96 5.79
C MET A 6 18.78 3.05 6.84
N PHE A 7 18.23 1.89 7.21
CA PHE A 7 17.35 1.75 8.37
C PHE A 7 18.11 1.13 9.54
N PHE A 8 17.80 1.54 10.76
CA PHE A 8 18.19 0.82 11.96
C PHE A 8 16.96 0.14 12.60
N LYS A 9 17.16 -1.07 13.11
CA LYS A 9 16.12 -1.86 13.74
C LYS A 9 16.21 -1.70 15.26
N VAL A 10 15.10 -1.32 15.88
CA VAL A 10 14.95 -1.27 17.34
C VAL A 10 13.80 -2.22 17.71
N GLN A 11 14.13 -3.37 18.26
CA GLN A 11 13.15 -4.46 18.49
C GLN A 11 12.45 -4.86 17.17
N ASN A 12 11.15 -4.55 17.04
CA ASN A 12 10.36 -4.83 15.83
C ASN A 12 10.09 -3.59 14.97
N ASP A 13 10.74 -2.46 15.25
CA ASP A 13 10.56 -1.21 14.54
C ASP A 13 11.77 -0.87 13.66
N TYR A 14 11.54 -0.22 12.51
CA TYR A 14 12.59 0.27 11.63
C TYR A 14 12.51 1.79 11.49
N GLN A 15 13.63 2.45 11.73
CA GLN A 15 13.75 3.91 11.58
C GLN A 15 14.89 4.25 10.62
N PRO A 16 14.71 5.24 9.72
CA PRO A 16 15.80 5.71 8.88
C PRO A 16 16.84 6.46 9.70
N SER A 17 18.12 6.23 9.43
CA SER A 17 19.20 6.95 10.10
C SER A 17 20.34 7.24 9.13
N PRO A 18 20.91 8.44 9.19
CA PRO A 18 22.15 8.77 8.48
C PRO A 18 23.41 8.29 9.21
N TYR A 19 23.31 7.82 10.46
CA TYR A 19 24.48 7.61 11.33
C TYR A 19 24.67 6.19 11.86
N VAL A 20 23.68 5.31 11.72
CA VAL A 20 23.75 3.95 12.29
C VAL A 20 23.60 2.92 11.20
N GLN A 21 24.62 2.07 11.08
CA GLN A 21 24.67 1.01 10.07
C GLN A 21 24.08 -0.26 10.66
N VAL A 22 22.79 -0.56 10.40
CA VAL A 22 22.14 -1.75 10.97
C VAL A 22 21.52 -2.63 9.90
N VAL A 23 20.63 -2.13 9.04
CA VAL A 23 20.05 -2.87 7.93
C VAL A 23 19.99 -1.99 6.68
N LYS A 24 20.25 -2.58 5.52
CA LYS A 24 20.21 -1.86 4.24
C LYS A 24 18.81 -1.86 3.59
N ARG A 25 17.91 -2.69 4.05
CA ARG A 25 16.57 -2.85 3.49
C ARG A 25 15.60 -3.26 4.58
N LEU A 26 14.33 -2.89 4.42
CA LEU A 26 13.23 -3.53 5.14
C LEU A 26 13.01 -4.92 4.57
N ASP A 27 12.76 -5.89 5.44
CA ASP A 27 12.34 -7.21 5.03
C ASP A 27 10.93 -7.16 4.40
N PRO A 28 10.59 -8.08 3.49
CA PRO A 28 9.22 -8.23 3.03
C PRO A 28 8.29 -8.48 4.23
N GLY A 29 7.20 -7.75 4.30
CA GLY A 29 6.29 -7.86 5.45
C GLY A 29 5.26 -6.75 5.49
N MET A 30 4.41 -6.82 6.52
CA MET A 30 3.39 -5.81 6.77
C MET A 30 3.86 -4.83 7.86
N TYR A 31 3.67 -3.55 7.61
CA TYR A 31 4.15 -2.48 8.48
C TYR A 31 3.05 -1.44 8.74
N LYS A 32 2.94 -1.03 9.99
CA LYS A 32 2.27 0.22 10.35
C LYS A 32 3.28 1.35 10.26
N VAL A 33 2.92 2.40 9.53
CA VAL A 33 3.76 3.59 9.36
C VAL A 33 3.25 4.69 10.27
N THR A 34 4.17 5.31 10.99
CA THR A 34 3.92 6.53 11.77
C THR A 34 4.90 7.60 11.36
N TYR A 35 4.42 8.84 11.21
CA TYR A 35 5.23 10.00 10.91
C TYR A 35 5.13 11.00 12.06
N ASP A 36 6.27 11.47 12.50
CA ASP A 36 6.40 12.50 13.53
C ASP A 36 6.87 13.80 12.87
N ASP A 37 5.96 14.77 12.79
CA ASP A 37 6.22 16.09 12.20
C ASP A 37 7.29 16.88 12.95
N MET A 38 7.43 16.67 14.26
CA MET A 38 8.39 17.43 15.08
C MET A 38 9.83 17.00 14.82
N THR A 39 10.03 15.71 14.55
CA THR A 39 11.35 15.12 14.31
C THR A 39 11.62 14.85 12.83
N ASP A 40 10.65 15.11 11.94
CA ASP A 40 10.68 14.75 10.52
C ASP A 40 11.07 13.27 10.31
N SER A 41 10.58 12.39 11.18
CA SER A 41 10.95 10.98 11.19
C SER A 41 9.78 10.06 10.86
N VAL A 42 10.10 8.96 10.14
CA VAL A 42 9.15 7.89 9.82
C VAL A 42 9.59 6.62 10.55
N THR A 43 8.66 6.00 11.25
CA THR A 43 8.87 4.70 11.89
C THR A 43 8.03 3.64 11.18
N PHE A 44 8.66 2.50 10.87
CA PHE A 44 8.02 1.32 10.29
C PHE A 44 7.93 0.24 11.38
N LYS A 45 6.75 0.05 11.94
CA LYS A 45 6.49 -0.97 12.94
C LYS A 45 6.01 -2.24 12.29
N VAL A 46 6.74 -3.35 12.47
CA VAL A 46 6.33 -4.66 11.96
C VAL A 46 5.00 -5.05 12.57
N MET A 47 4.07 -5.46 11.73
CA MET A 47 2.81 -6.06 12.13
C MET A 47 2.94 -7.58 12.02
N GLU A 48 2.64 -8.27 13.11
CA GLU A 48 2.47 -9.72 13.06
C GLU A 48 1.19 -10.01 12.26
N SER A 49 1.32 -10.81 11.20
CA SER A 49 0.13 -11.28 10.50
C SER A 49 -0.56 -12.29 11.42
N ASN A 50 -1.73 -11.95 11.91
CA ASN A 50 -2.61 -12.97 12.50
C ASN A 50 -2.97 -13.93 11.37
N HIS A 51 -2.39 -15.11 11.40
CA HIS A 51 -2.74 -16.20 10.51
C HIS A 51 -4.02 -16.88 11.03
N ASP A 52 -5.13 -16.17 10.94
CA ASP A 52 -6.37 -16.91 10.86
C ASP A 52 -6.30 -17.72 9.57
N GLU A 53 -6.51 -19.03 9.64
CA GLU A 53 -6.59 -19.89 8.45
C GLU A 53 -7.62 -19.27 7.51
N LEU A 54 -7.12 -18.65 6.44
CA LEU A 54 -7.98 -18.01 5.45
C LEU A 54 -8.77 -19.11 4.78
N VAL A 55 -10.03 -19.22 5.11
CA VAL A 55 -10.96 -20.13 4.40
C VAL A 55 -11.01 -19.67 2.95
N ASP A 56 -10.60 -20.52 2.03
CA ASP A 56 -10.78 -20.31 0.59
C ASP A 56 -12.30 -20.28 0.32
N LEU A 57 -12.83 -19.07 0.19
CA LEU A 57 -14.20 -18.90 -0.25
C LEU A 57 -14.21 -19.03 -1.78
N PRO A 58 -14.94 -19.99 -2.34
CA PRO A 58 -15.06 -20.13 -3.78
C PRO A 58 -16.01 -19.06 -4.32
N GLU A 59 -15.47 -17.90 -4.67
CA GLU A 59 -16.29 -16.86 -5.27
C GLU A 59 -15.56 -16.14 -6.41
N THR A 60 -16.26 -16.03 -7.51
CA THR A 60 -15.80 -15.54 -8.80
C THR A 60 -15.27 -14.09 -8.79
N GLU A 61 -15.78 -13.22 -7.92
CA GLU A 61 -15.34 -11.83 -7.83
C GLU A 61 -13.96 -11.71 -7.17
N TYR A 62 -13.66 -12.55 -6.18
CA TYR A 62 -12.35 -12.59 -5.53
C TYR A 62 -11.27 -13.16 -6.43
N ASP A 63 -11.61 -14.12 -7.28
CA ASP A 63 -10.68 -14.68 -8.26
C ASP A 63 -10.27 -13.64 -9.31
N ALA A 64 -11.16 -12.73 -9.68
CA ALA A 64 -10.85 -11.61 -10.56
C ALA A 64 -9.78 -10.69 -9.93
N VAL A 65 -9.95 -10.31 -8.66
CA VAL A 65 -8.95 -9.50 -7.94
C VAL A 65 -7.60 -10.20 -7.86
N VAL A 66 -7.58 -11.49 -7.53
CA VAL A 66 -6.35 -12.28 -7.47
C VAL A 66 -5.67 -12.35 -8.83
N SER A 67 -6.44 -12.50 -9.92
CA SER A 67 -5.94 -12.51 -11.29
C SER A 67 -5.33 -11.15 -11.69
N ASP A 68 -5.97 -10.06 -11.30
CA ASP A 68 -5.45 -8.70 -11.52
C ASP A 68 -4.14 -8.46 -10.76
N VAL A 69 -4.02 -8.97 -9.53
CA VAL A 69 -2.78 -8.95 -8.75
C VAL A 69 -1.69 -9.75 -9.46
N ASP A 70 -2.02 -10.94 -10.00
CA ASP A 70 -1.07 -11.74 -10.77
C ASP A 70 -0.60 -11.01 -12.02
N LEU A 71 -1.50 -10.33 -12.71
CA LEU A 71 -1.16 -9.51 -13.87
C LEU A 71 -0.24 -8.35 -13.48
N PHE A 72 -0.53 -7.67 -12.37
CA PHE A 72 0.32 -6.59 -11.84
C PHE A 72 1.72 -7.08 -11.49
N LEU A 73 1.87 -8.30 -10.98
CA LEU A 73 3.17 -8.85 -10.59
C LEU A 73 4.04 -9.29 -11.78
N ARG A 74 3.48 -9.41 -12.98
CA ARG A 74 4.22 -9.85 -14.17
C ARG A 74 5.22 -8.79 -14.66
N PRO A 75 6.50 -9.15 -14.89
CA PRO A 75 7.50 -8.23 -15.43
C PRO A 75 7.09 -7.61 -16.78
N GLU A 76 6.36 -8.35 -17.60
CA GLU A 76 5.88 -7.91 -18.92
C GLU A 76 4.87 -6.77 -18.78
N THR A 77 4.06 -6.80 -17.72
CA THR A 77 3.10 -5.71 -17.42
C THR A 77 3.84 -4.44 -17.03
N GLU A 78 4.82 -4.53 -16.16
CA GLU A 78 5.67 -3.39 -15.76
C GLU A 78 6.39 -2.80 -17.00
N ALA A 79 6.95 -3.66 -17.86
CA ALA A 79 7.63 -3.23 -19.08
C ALA A 79 6.68 -2.47 -20.03
N LYS A 80 5.45 -2.96 -20.22
CA LYS A 80 4.43 -2.29 -21.05
C LYS A 80 4.05 -0.92 -20.53
N PHE A 81 3.82 -0.79 -19.21
CA PHE A 81 3.53 0.50 -18.58
C PHE A 81 4.67 1.50 -18.81
N LYS A 82 5.92 1.05 -18.66
CA LYS A 82 7.11 1.85 -18.91
C LYS A 82 7.22 2.29 -20.37
N GLU A 83 6.96 1.39 -21.31
CA GLU A 83 6.99 1.66 -22.75
C GLU A 83 5.94 2.72 -23.14
N MET A 84 4.74 2.66 -22.53
CA MET A 84 3.66 3.62 -22.73
C MET A 84 3.88 4.94 -22.01
N GLY A 85 4.94 5.08 -21.19
CA GLY A 85 5.19 6.26 -20.38
C GLY A 85 4.28 6.40 -19.16
N PHE A 86 3.59 5.32 -18.76
CA PHE A 86 2.73 5.30 -17.58
C PHE A 86 3.46 4.75 -16.36
N ILE A 87 3.00 5.22 -15.19
CA ILE A 87 3.45 4.65 -13.92
C ILE A 87 2.74 3.31 -13.73
N HIS A 88 3.52 2.27 -13.40
CA HIS A 88 2.99 0.96 -13.06
C HIS A 88 2.34 1.03 -11.66
N LYS A 89 1.02 1.24 -11.64
CA LYS A 89 0.19 1.28 -10.43
C LYS A 89 -1.15 0.57 -10.70
N PHE A 90 -1.73 0.03 -9.64
CA PHE A 90 -3.03 -0.61 -9.70
C PHE A 90 -3.81 -0.36 -8.41
N ASN A 91 -5.02 0.15 -8.52
CA ASN A 91 -5.81 0.58 -7.37
C ASN A 91 -7.17 -0.10 -7.38
N ILE A 92 -7.53 -0.74 -6.26
CA ILE A 92 -8.78 -1.47 -6.10
C ILE A 92 -9.57 -0.89 -4.92
N LEU A 93 -10.85 -0.66 -5.11
CA LEU A 93 -11.79 -0.33 -4.04
C LEU A 93 -12.80 -1.47 -3.88
N LEU A 94 -12.72 -2.15 -2.74
CA LEU A 94 -13.65 -3.21 -2.34
C LEU A 94 -14.75 -2.60 -1.47
N HIS A 95 -16.00 -2.78 -1.85
CA HIS A 95 -17.10 -2.28 -1.05
C HIS A 95 -18.20 -3.32 -0.86
N GLY A 96 -18.94 -3.21 0.23
CA GLY A 96 -20.04 -4.10 0.51
C GLY A 96 -20.34 -4.20 2.01
N PRO A 97 -21.40 -4.88 2.41
CA PRO A 97 -21.79 -5.04 3.80
C PRO A 97 -20.69 -5.67 4.67
N PRO A 98 -20.69 -5.46 5.98
CA PRO A 98 -19.83 -6.21 6.89
C PRO A 98 -20.02 -7.72 6.72
N GLY A 99 -18.93 -8.48 6.89
CA GLY A 99 -18.98 -9.96 6.80
C GLY A 99 -18.91 -10.55 5.39
N THR A 100 -18.73 -9.73 4.33
CA THR A 100 -18.59 -10.21 2.94
C THR A 100 -17.18 -10.67 2.57
N GLY A 101 -16.27 -10.80 3.53
CA GLY A 101 -14.90 -11.32 3.27
C GLY A 101 -13.89 -10.31 2.73
N LYS A 102 -14.20 -9.00 2.66
CA LYS A 102 -13.26 -7.98 2.15
C LYS A 102 -11.89 -8.02 2.82
N THR A 103 -11.85 -8.04 4.15
CA THR A 103 -10.60 -8.11 4.92
C THR A 103 -9.86 -9.44 4.66
N CYS A 104 -10.57 -10.55 4.46
CA CYS A 104 -9.98 -11.82 4.09
C CYS A 104 -9.27 -11.73 2.73
N LEU A 105 -9.93 -11.15 1.72
CA LEU A 105 -9.33 -10.92 0.40
C LEU A 105 -8.10 -9.99 0.48
N VAL A 106 -8.20 -8.89 1.24
CA VAL A 106 -7.07 -7.96 1.46
C VAL A 106 -5.87 -8.70 2.05
N ASN A 107 -6.09 -9.52 3.08
CA ASN A 107 -5.04 -10.32 3.70
C ASN A 107 -4.41 -11.33 2.73
N ARG A 108 -5.23 -12.00 1.91
CA ARG A 108 -4.76 -12.93 0.87
C ARG A 108 -3.85 -12.22 -0.16
N VAL A 109 -4.27 -11.04 -0.62
CA VAL A 109 -3.47 -10.22 -1.53
C VAL A 109 -2.17 -9.75 -0.86
N ALA A 110 -2.24 -9.31 0.40
CA ALA A 110 -1.08 -8.90 1.16
C ALA A 110 -0.05 -10.03 1.29
N GLN A 111 -0.47 -11.24 1.69
CA GLN A 111 0.39 -12.41 1.78
C GLN A 111 1.03 -12.75 0.43
N LYS A 112 0.26 -12.70 -0.66
CA LYS A 112 0.76 -12.95 -2.02
C LYS A 112 1.86 -11.95 -2.41
N LEU A 113 1.65 -10.66 -2.13
CA LEU A 113 2.63 -9.62 -2.42
C LEU A 113 3.87 -9.72 -1.52
N ILE A 114 3.71 -10.05 -0.24
CA ILE A 114 4.85 -10.31 0.68
C ILE A 114 5.69 -11.48 0.17
N ALA A 115 5.05 -12.58 -0.29
CA ALA A 115 5.74 -13.71 -0.90
C ALA A 115 6.48 -13.31 -2.19
N ALA A 116 6.03 -12.26 -2.88
CA ALA A 116 6.70 -11.64 -4.03
C ALA A 116 7.69 -10.52 -3.63
N ASN A 117 8.17 -10.53 -2.38
CA ASN A 117 9.12 -9.57 -1.82
C ASN A 117 8.62 -8.12 -1.74
N ALA A 118 7.32 -7.89 -1.60
CA ALA A 118 6.76 -6.56 -1.40
C ALA A 118 6.74 -6.14 0.08
N ILE A 119 6.67 -4.81 0.28
CA ILE A 119 6.36 -4.18 1.55
C ILE A 119 4.88 -3.81 1.55
N VAL A 120 4.18 -4.16 2.62
CA VAL A 120 2.78 -3.81 2.82
C VAL A 120 2.67 -2.72 3.88
N LEU A 121 2.07 -1.59 3.53
CA LEU A 121 1.78 -0.48 4.45
C LEU A 121 0.31 -0.55 4.82
N PHE A 122 0.02 -0.84 6.09
CA PHE A 122 -1.34 -1.04 6.58
C PHE A 122 -1.87 0.24 7.24
N ASN A 123 -2.99 0.73 6.74
CA ASN A 123 -3.68 1.94 7.22
C ASN A 123 -2.73 3.12 7.49
N PRO A 124 -1.82 3.47 6.56
CA PRO A 124 -0.99 4.64 6.74
C PRO A 124 -1.86 5.90 6.69
N GLN A 125 -1.45 6.93 7.42
CA GLN A 125 -2.04 8.25 7.25
C GLN A 125 -1.64 8.81 5.87
N PRO A 126 -2.58 9.26 5.02
CA PRO A 126 -2.29 9.71 3.66
C PRO A 126 -1.17 10.76 3.59
N TYR A 127 -1.11 11.71 4.51
CA TYR A 127 -0.07 12.74 4.54
C TYR A 127 1.33 12.17 4.84
N ALA A 128 1.44 11.04 5.53
CA ALA A 128 2.72 10.41 5.84
C ALA A 128 3.33 9.66 4.64
N LEU A 129 2.51 9.34 3.62
CA LEU A 129 2.95 8.52 2.48
C LEU A 129 4.01 9.22 1.63
N GLN A 130 3.92 10.54 1.46
CA GLN A 130 4.93 11.27 0.69
C GLN A 130 6.32 11.04 1.28
N LYS A 131 6.46 11.29 2.58
CA LYS A 131 7.74 11.11 3.27
C LYS A 131 8.18 9.64 3.28
N THR A 132 7.23 8.73 3.47
CA THR A 132 7.49 7.29 3.42
C THR A 132 8.07 6.87 2.07
N TYR A 133 7.51 7.37 0.97
CA TYR A 133 8.00 7.06 -0.38
C TYR A 133 9.36 7.68 -0.68
N GLU A 134 9.59 8.93 -0.25
CA GLU A 134 10.92 9.56 -0.35
C GLU A 134 12.00 8.70 0.31
N ILE A 135 11.72 8.17 1.50
CA ILE A 135 12.64 7.29 2.23
C ILE A 135 12.83 5.95 1.50
N LEU A 136 11.73 5.30 1.10
CA LEU A 136 11.79 4.02 0.40
C LEU A 136 12.48 4.14 -0.96
N ASP A 137 12.26 5.24 -1.69
CA ASP A 137 12.95 5.48 -2.97
C ASP A 137 14.44 5.74 -2.79
N ALA A 138 14.84 6.36 -1.69
CA ALA A 138 16.25 6.59 -1.40
C ALA A 138 16.99 5.30 -1.00
N ILE A 139 16.33 4.39 -0.26
CA ILE A 139 16.99 3.22 0.33
C ILE A 139 16.76 1.95 -0.51
N GLN A 140 15.55 1.74 -1.02
CA GLN A 140 15.17 0.55 -1.78
C GLN A 140 14.15 0.86 -2.89
N PRO A 141 14.60 1.57 -3.96
CA PRO A 141 13.73 2.15 -4.99
C PRO A 141 12.89 1.11 -5.76
N ASP A 142 13.43 -0.09 -5.97
CA ASP A 142 12.79 -1.13 -6.77
C ASP A 142 11.80 -1.99 -5.99
N THR A 143 11.54 -1.67 -4.73
CA THR A 143 10.63 -2.45 -3.89
C THR A 143 9.19 -2.19 -4.29
N ARG A 144 8.44 -3.28 -4.51
CA ARG A 144 6.99 -3.23 -4.68
C ARG A 144 6.32 -2.87 -3.36
N ILE A 145 5.28 -2.04 -3.44
CA ILE A 145 4.55 -1.59 -2.26
C ILE A 145 3.06 -1.89 -2.46
N LEU A 146 2.45 -2.48 -1.44
CA LEU A 146 1.01 -2.51 -1.29
C LEU A 146 0.62 -1.53 -0.18
N VAL A 147 -0.28 -0.61 -0.48
CA VAL A 147 -0.91 0.26 0.52
C VAL A 147 -2.34 -0.20 0.74
N ILE A 148 -2.69 -0.49 1.98
CA ILE A 148 -4.03 -0.92 2.38
C ILE A 148 -4.69 0.21 3.16
N PHE A 149 -5.85 0.66 2.70
CA PHE A 149 -6.74 1.57 3.40
C PHE A 149 -8.03 0.83 3.79
N GLU A 150 -8.09 0.31 5.01
CA GLU A 150 -9.36 -0.18 5.54
C GLU A 150 -10.22 0.99 6.03
N GLU A 151 -11.55 0.83 5.90
CA GLU A 151 -12.51 1.89 6.24
C GLU A 151 -12.21 3.21 5.50
N MET A 152 -12.10 3.12 4.18
CA MET A 152 -11.76 4.25 3.30
C MET A 152 -12.62 5.49 3.53
N ASP A 153 -13.88 5.32 3.91
CA ASP A 153 -14.79 6.40 4.28
C ASP A 153 -14.31 7.21 5.49
N GLU A 154 -13.60 6.58 6.44
CA GLU A 154 -12.98 7.29 7.56
C GLU A 154 -11.74 8.10 7.12
N HIS A 155 -10.92 7.55 6.22
CA HIS A 155 -9.78 8.28 5.64
C HIS A 155 -10.25 9.49 4.83
N VAL A 156 -11.28 9.32 4.02
CA VAL A 156 -11.91 10.42 3.28
C VAL A 156 -12.41 11.51 4.23
N ARG A 157 -13.09 11.12 5.28
CA ARG A 157 -13.64 12.08 6.27
C ARG A 157 -12.55 12.91 6.96
N ARG A 158 -11.39 12.32 7.23
CA ARG A 158 -10.30 12.96 7.97
C ARG A 158 -9.33 13.73 7.10
N GLU A 159 -8.92 13.15 5.96
CA GLU A 159 -7.76 13.58 5.19
C GLU A 159 -8.02 13.52 3.67
N GLU A 160 -9.22 13.90 3.20
CA GLU A 160 -9.60 13.72 1.80
C GLU A 160 -8.59 14.34 0.83
N THR A 161 -8.09 15.55 1.12
CA THR A 161 -7.14 16.25 0.24
C THR A 161 -5.84 15.46 0.09
N ALA A 162 -5.23 15.03 1.21
CA ALA A 162 -4.01 14.24 1.19
C ALA A 162 -4.20 12.89 0.47
N LEU A 163 -5.36 12.25 0.69
CA LEU A 163 -5.72 11.02 0.00
C LEU A 163 -5.85 11.21 -1.51
N LEU A 164 -6.45 12.32 -1.98
CA LEU A 164 -6.57 12.63 -3.39
C LEU A 164 -5.18 12.84 -4.04
N HIS A 165 -4.26 13.54 -3.38
CA HIS A 165 -2.88 13.70 -3.86
C HIS A 165 -2.17 12.35 -4.05
N VAL A 166 -2.40 11.40 -3.14
CA VAL A 166 -1.87 10.03 -3.25
C VAL A 166 -2.50 9.29 -4.44
N LEU A 167 -3.81 9.32 -4.58
CA LEU A 167 -4.53 8.58 -5.64
C LEU A 167 -4.32 9.20 -7.02
N ASP A 168 -4.25 10.53 -7.14
CA ASP A 168 -3.97 11.22 -8.42
C ASP A 168 -2.53 11.04 -8.87
N GLY A 169 -1.64 10.63 -7.98
CA GLY A 169 -0.26 10.35 -8.29
C GLY A 169 0.64 11.59 -8.20
N GLU A 170 0.23 12.63 -7.48
CA GLU A 170 1.14 13.73 -7.11
C GLU A 170 2.20 13.22 -6.12
N VAL A 171 1.79 12.30 -5.23
CA VAL A 171 2.67 11.50 -4.37
C VAL A 171 2.86 10.14 -5.04
N GLN A 172 3.86 10.04 -5.91
CA GLN A 172 4.01 8.86 -6.77
C GLN A 172 5.07 7.89 -6.24
N LYS A 173 4.71 6.60 -6.26
CA LYS A 173 5.65 5.49 -6.11
C LYS A 173 5.46 4.52 -7.27
N LYS A 174 6.56 4.20 -7.95
CA LYS A 174 6.55 3.13 -8.97
C LYS A 174 6.27 1.79 -8.30
N ASN A 175 5.61 0.89 -9.02
CA ASN A 175 5.31 -0.45 -8.55
C ASN A 175 4.48 -0.44 -7.25
N ALA A 176 3.56 0.52 -7.12
CA ALA A 176 2.65 0.62 -6.00
C ALA A 176 1.25 0.11 -6.39
N MET A 177 0.68 -0.70 -5.49
CA MET A 177 -0.71 -1.13 -5.52
C MET A 177 -1.43 -0.54 -4.33
N TYR A 178 -2.67 -0.11 -4.54
CA TYR A 178 -3.53 0.40 -3.47
C TYR A 178 -4.78 -0.46 -3.40
N ILE A 179 -5.10 -0.94 -2.21
CA ILE A 179 -6.38 -1.60 -1.93
C ILE A 179 -7.07 -0.81 -0.84
N ALA A 180 -8.30 -0.39 -1.13
CA ALA A 180 -9.16 0.25 -0.16
C ALA A 180 -10.38 -0.62 0.12
N THR A 181 -10.87 -0.60 1.36
CA THR A 181 -12.15 -1.25 1.73
C THR A 181 -13.11 -0.23 2.30
N SER A 182 -14.40 -0.41 2.06
CA SER A 182 -15.45 0.36 2.73
C SER A 182 -16.73 -0.46 2.89
N ASN A 183 -17.44 -0.21 3.99
CA ASN A 183 -18.79 -0.73 4.17
C ASN A 183 -19.86 0.23 3.64
N TYR A 184 -19.49 1.46 3.29
CA TYR A 184 -20.39 2.57 2.97
C TYR A 184 -19.94 3.30 1.72
N ILE A 185 -20.15 2.72 0.55
CA ILE A 185 -19.72 3.31 -0.73
C ILE A 185 -20.32 4.70 -0.96
N GLU A 186 -21.53 4.95 -0.44
CA GLU A 186 -22.22 6.23 -0.51
C GLU A 186 -21.51 7.36 0.27
N LYS A 187 -20.69 7.02 1.27
CA LYS A 187 -19.88 7.99 2.03
C LYS A 187 -18.58 8.36 1.32
N ILE A 188 -18.19 7.62 0.28
CA ILE A 188 -17.02 7.92 -0.54
C ILE A 188 -17.44 8.79 -1.71
N PRO A 189 -17.02 10.07 -1.79
CA PRO A 189 -17.40 10.98 -2.86
C PRO A 189 -17.06 10.43 -4.25
N ALA A 190 -17.91 10.74 -5.23
CA ALA A 190 -17.70 10.28 -6.62
C ALA A 190 -16.33 10.68 -7.17
N ARG A 191 -15.79 11.86 -6.74
CA ARG A 191 -14.46 12.31 -7.13
C ARG A 191 -13.35 11.37 -6.66
N VAL A 192 -13.52 10.68 -5.52
CA VAL A 192 -12.55 9.69 -5.01
C VAL A 192 -12.63 8.40 -5.82
N ARG A 193 -13.84 7.97 -6.19
CA ARG A 193 -14.13 6.69 -6.86
C ARG A 193 -13.94 6.71 -8.39
N ARG A 194 -13.66 7.86 -8.98
CA ARG A 194 -13.63 8.00 -10.45
C ARG A 194 -12.52 7.15 -11.08
N PRO A 195 -12.71 6.71 -12.36
CA PRO A 195 -11.65 6.10 -13.16
C PRO A 195 -10.36 6.93 -13.15
N GLY A 196 -9.21 6.25 -13.08
CA GLY A 196 -7.90 6.87 -12.92
C GLY A 196 -7.41 6.95 -11.48
N ARG A 197 -8.33 7.00 -10.47
CA ARG A 197 -8.00 6.85 -9.04
C ARG A 197 -8.15 5.41 -8.60
N PHE A 198 -9.28 4.78 -8.94
CA PHE A 198 -9.45 3.33 -8.79
C PHE A 198 -9.65 2.69 -10.17
N SER A 199 -8.89 1.63 -10.42
CA SER A 199 -8.98 0.84 -11.65
C SER A 199 -10.19 -0.10 -11.60
N SER A 200 -10.53 -0.54 -10.39
CA SER A 200 -11.63 -1.47 -10.12
C SER A 200 -12.40 -1.04 -8.87
N VAL A 201 -13.72 -1.09 -8.94
CA VAL A 201 -14.63 -0.87 -7.80
C VAL A 201 -15.54 -2.08 -7.73
N ILE A 202 -15.38 -2.92 -6.71
CA ILE A 202 -15.98 -4.25 -6.55
C ILE A 202 -16.74 -4.32 -5.23
#